data_49a0d54cbb3620ab0e417f255bcb3755
#
_entry.id   49a0d54cbb3620ab0e417f255bcb3755
#
_cell.length_a   1.000
_cell.length_b   1.000
_cell.length_c   1.000
_cell.angle_alpha   90.00
_cell.angle_beta   90.00
_cell.angle_gamma   90.00
#
_symmetry.space_group_name_H-M   'P 1'
#
loop_
_entity.id
_entity.type
_entity.pdbx_description
1 polymer ?
#
loop_
_entity_poly.entity_id
_entity_poly.type
_entity_poly.pdbx_seq_one_letter_code
_entity_poly.pdbx_strand_id
1 'polypeptide(L)'
;MSEVVERTETLLPGPAQAFGALLGVPVPDLENGDQLPFLWHWIYLLDRPAQADLGPDGHPVRGTLPAPPEPGRRRMWAGGRVRTCGALRCGEQAVKRSRVLSVREKQGRSGTLTFIVVGHQIMQRDRIVVDEQQDIVYRQETSPQDQPLPRSSHARSKSVV
;
A
#
# COMPACT_ATOMS: atom_id res chain seq x y z
N MET A 1 21.46 -8.39 -1.76
CA MET A 1 20.14 -9.06 -1.68
C MET A 1 19.31 -8.27 -0.70
N SER A 2 18.10 -7.83 -1.06
CA SER A 2 17.22 -7.14 -0.11
C SER A 2 16.77 -8.11 0.98
N GLU A 3 16.72 -7.63 2.22
CA GLU A 3 16.21 -8.36 3.36
C GLU A 3 14.75 -8.79 3.10
N VAL A 4 14.41 -10.01 3.53
CA VAL A 4 13.03 -10.51 3.51
C VAL A 4 12.44 -10.29 4.89
N VAL A 5 11.35 -9.53 4.96
CA VAL A 5 10.58 -9.36 6.18
C VAL A 5 9.42 -10.35 6.16
N GLU A 6 9.30 -11.13 7.23
CA GLU A 6 8.27 -12.14 7.37
C GLU A 6 7.30 -11.76 8.49
N ARG A 7 6.01 -11.95 8.25
CA ARG A 7 4.95 -11.75 9.22
C ARG A 7 3.98 -12.92 9.20
N THR A 8 3.64 -13.40 10.36
CA THR A 8 2.75 -14.55 10.55
C THR A 8 1.54 -14.13 11.38
N GLU A 9 0.35 -14.53 10.96
CA GLU A 9 -0.91 -14.28 11.66
C GLU A 9 -1.89 -15.43 11.41
N THR A 10 -2.67 -15.81 12.44
CA THR A 10 -3.86 -16.64 12.23
C THR A 10 -5.00 -15.74 11.78
N LEU A 11 -5.53 -15.98 10.60
CA LEU A 11 -6.60 -15.15 10.04
C LEU A 11 -7.93 -15.47 10.73
N LEU A 12 -8.50 -14.50 11.45
CA LEU A 12 -9.78 -14.64 12.12
C LEU A 12 -10.90 -14.03 11.26
N PRO A 13 -12.14 -14.54 11.33
CA PRO A 13 -13.28 -14.00 10.57
C PRO A 13 -13.63 -12.55 10.92
N GLY A 14 -13.44 -12.14 12.19
CA GLY A 14 -13.87 -10.84 12.72
C GLY A 14 -13.46 -9.62 11.89
N PRO A 15 -12.19 -9.44 11.51
CA PRO A 15 -11.76 -8.33 10.64
C PRO A 15 -12.50 -8.29 9.31
N ALA A 16 -12.71 -9.43 8.65
CA ALA A 16 -13.44 -9.51 7.39
C ALA A 16 -14.94 -9.21 7.57
N GLN A 17 -15.55 -9.70 8.65
CA GLN A 17 -16.95 -9.40 9.00
C GLN A 17 -17.14 -7.89 9.22
N ALA A 18 -16.25 -7.25 9.99
CA ALA A 18 -16.28 -5.81 10.21
C ALA A 18 -16.09 -5.02 8.91
N PHE A 19 -15.18 -5.47 8.04
CA PHE A 19 -14.93 -4.82 6.75
C PHE A 19 -16.12 -4.96 5.80
N GLY A 20 -16.76 -6.15 5.74
CA GLY A 20 -17.98 -6.36 4.97
C GLY A 20 -19.13 -5.46 5.45
N ALA A 21 -19.30 -5.34 6.77
CA ALA A 21 -20.29 -4.43 7.36
C ALA A 21 -20.02 -2.96 6.99
N LEU A 22 -18.75 -2.53 7.02
CA LEU A 22 -18.34 -1.18 6.63
C LEU A 22 -18.66 -0.91 5.15
N LEU A 23 -18.44 -1.88 4.28
CA LEU A 23 -18.71 -1.76 2.84
C LEU A 23 -20.17 -1.98 2.46
N GLY A 24 -21.01 -2.49 3.37
CA GLY A 24 -22.39 -2.87 3.09
C GLY A 24 -22.51 -4.05 2.12
N VAL A 25 -21.53 -4.97 2.12
CA VAL A 25 -21.52 -6.14 1.25
C VAL A 25 -21.64 -7.44 2.05
N PRO A 26 -22.25 -8.51 1.47
CA PRO A 26 -22.31 -9.79 2.14
C PRO A 26 -20.91 -10.38 2.35
N VAL A 27 -20.72 -11.01 3.51
CA VAL A 27 -19.48 -11.70 3.86
C VAL A 27 -19.70 -13.20 3.60
N PRO A 28 -18.74 -13.90 2.98
CA PRO A 28 -18.77 -15.36 2.85
C PRO A 28 -18.80 -16.06 4.22
N ASP A 29 -19.18 -17.32 4.26
CA ASP A 29 -19.15 -18.14 5.48
C ASP A 29 -17.72 -18.53 5.85
N LEU A 30 -16.97 -17.57 6.38
CA LEU A 30 -15.54 -17.70 6.68
C LEU A 30 -15.27 -18.68 7.83
N GLU A 31 -16.26 -18.96 8.68
CA GLU A 31 -16.14 -19.91 9.79
C GLU A 31 -16.21 -21.35 9.28
N ASN A 32 -16.98 -21.60 8.22
CA ASN A 32 -17.11 -22.90 7.58
C ASN A 32 -16.15 -23.10 6.39
N GLY A 33 -15.17 -22.24 6.23
CA GLY A 33 -14.05 -22.42 5.33
C GLY A 33 -14.19 -21.80 3.94
N ASP A 34 -15.12 -20.88 3.75
CA ASP A 34 -15.13 -20.05 2.55
C ASP A 34 -13.83 -19.24 2.45
N GLN A 35 -13.44 -18.93 1.22
CA GLN A 35 -12.27 -18.10 0.98
C GLN A 35 -12.56 -16.61 1.22
N LEU A 36 -11.55 -15.89 1.66
CA LEU A 36 -11.60 -14.43 1.70
C LEU A 36 -11.83 -13.85 0.29
N PRO A 37 -12.68 -12.81 0.15
CA PRO A 37 -12.85 -12.10 -1.11
C PRO A 37 -11.52 -11.54 -1.63
N PHE A 38 -11.45 -11.34 -2.94
CA PHE A 38 -10.27 -10.75 -3.59
C PHE A 38 -9.91 -9.39 -2.97
N LEU A 39 -8.64 -9.17 -2.70
CA LEU A 39 -8.03 -8.00 -2.04
C LEU A 39 -8.30 -7.87 -0.53
N TRP A 40 -9.16 -8.67 0.07
CA TRP A 40 -9.41 -8.57 1.51
C TRP A 40 -8.23 -9.03 2.38
N HIS A 41 -7.21 -9.64 1.79
CA HIS A 41 -5.94 -9.88 2.49
C HIS A 41 -5.26 -8.59 2.97
N TRP A 42 -5.60 -7.43 2.40
CA TRP A 42 -5.05 -6.14 2.81
C TRP A 42 -5.46 -5.67 4.21
N ILE A 43 -6.50 -6.27 4.81
CA ILE A 43 -6.87 -5.99 6.20
C ILE A 43 -6.22 -6.93 7.21
N TYR A 44 -5.41 -7.89 6.74
CA TYR A 44 -4.66 -8.85 7.55
C TYR A 44 -3.15 -8.67 7.38
N LEU A 45 -2.38 -9.32 8.26
CA LEU A 45 -0.93 -9.31 8.21
C LEU A 45 -0.35 -7.89 8.17
N LEU A 46 -1.02 -6.97 8.88
CA LEU A 46 -0.68 -5.55 8.93
C LEU A 46 0.57 -5.32 9.76
N ASP A 47 1.36 -4.33 9.36
CA ASP A 47 2.40 -3.76 10.22
C ASP A 47 1.73 -3.02 11.38
N ARG A 48 2.22 -3.26 12.60
CA ARG A 48 1.71 -2.64 13.84
C ARG A 48 2.84 -1.93 14.57
N PRO A 49 3.44 -0.88 13.96
CA PRO A 49 4.50 -0.11 14.60
C PRO A 49 3.95 0.66 15.80
N ALA A 50 4.81 0.92 16.79
CA ALA A 50 4.46 1.87 17.84
C ALA A 50 4.34 3.27 17.22
N GLN A 51 3.54 4.14 17.84
CA GLN A 51 3.38 5.53 17.35
C GLN A 51 4.71 6.28 17.26
N ALA A 52 5.63 6.00 18.18
CA ALA A 52 6.98 6.59 18.18
C ALA A 52 7.84 6.13 16.98
N ASP A 53 7.47 5.05 16.31
CA ASP A 53 8.15 4.51 15.13
C ASP A 53 7.50 4.94 13.81
N LEU A 54 6.53 5.86 13.86
CA LEU A 54 5.91 6.45 12.67
C LEU A 54 6.60 7.74 12.26
N GLY A 55 6.78 7.92 10.97
CA GLY A 55 7.23 9.17 10.37
C GLY A 55 6.11 10.23 10.33
N PRO A 56 6.43 11.46 9.91
CA PRO A 56 5.47 12.56 9.84
C PRO A 56 4.31 12.30 8.86
N ASP A 57 4.49 11.37 7.93
CA ASP A 57 3.48 10.91 6.97
C ASP A 57 2.65 9.72 7.49
N GLY A 58 2.85 9.31 8.75
CA GLY A 58 2.17 8.19 9.38
C GLY A 58 2.64 6.81 8.93
N HIS A 59 3.71 6.72 8.14
CA HIS A 59 4.30 5.44 7.76
C HIS A 59 5.44 5.03 8.70
N PRO A 60 5.68 3.72 8.88
CA PRO A 60 6.81 3.24 9.67
C PRO A 60 8.15 3.77 9.15
N VAL A 61 8.99 4.27 10.06
CA VAL A 61 10.37 4.69 9.72
C VAL A 61 11.31 3.50 9.51
N ARG A 62 10.88 2.29 9.92
CA ARG A 62 11.59 1.02 9.73
C ARG A 62 10.62 -0.02 9.20
N GLY A 63 11.10 -0.94 8.39
CA GLY A 63 10.28 -2.03 7.83
C GLY A 63 10.78 -2.46 6.45
N THR A 64 9.92 -3.13 5.70
CA THR A 64 10.25 -3.63 4.34
C THR A 64 10.60 -2.50 3.39
N LEU A 65 9.91 -1.37 3.50
CA LEU A 65 10.21 -0.19 2.68
C LEU A 65 11.27 0.66 3.37
N PRO A 66 12.27 1.13 2.61
CA PRO A 66 13.17 2.14 3.15
C PRO A 66 12.34 3.38 3.53
N ALA A 67 12.61 3.94 4.70
CA ALA A 67 12.12 5.27 5.03
C ALA A 67 12.57 6.25 3.93
N PRO A 68 11.82 7.33 3.67
CA PRO A 68 12.30 8.37 2.77
C PRO A 68 13.71 8.76 3.17
N PRO A 69 14.71 8.68 2.26
CA PRO A 69 16.11 8.90 2.63
C PRO A 69 16.42 10.31 3.12
N GLU A 70 15.48 11.24 2.92
CA GLU A 70 15.63 12.65 3.30
C GLU A 70 14.31 13.21 3.85
N PRO A 71 14.34 14.14 4.83
CA PRO A 71 13.17 14.89 5.24
C PRO A 71 12.54 15.62 4.04
N GLY A 72 11.21 15.69 4.00
CA GLY A 72 10.47 16.39 2.93
C GLY A 72 10.20 15.56 1.69
N ARG A 73 10.44 14.25 1.70
CA ARG A 73 9.95 13.34 0.64
C ARG A 73 8.59 12.75 0.99
N ARG A 74 7.64 12.88 0.08
CA ARG A 74 6.31 12.30 0.20
C ARG A 74 6.26 10.93 -0.46
N ARG A 75 5.76 9.95 0.28
CA ARG A 75 5.46 8.60 -0.23
C ARG A 75 4.09 8.59 -0.90
N MET A 76 4.01 7.98 -2.09
CA MET A 76 2.78 7.81 -2.84
C MET A 76 2.69 6.38 -3.37
N TRP A 77 1.48 5.81 -3.35
CA TRP A 77 1.20 4.57 -4.05
C TRP A 77 0.94 4.88 -5.53
N ALA A 78 1.70 4.25 -6.41
CA ALA A 78 1.65 4.50 -7.86
C ALA A 78 0.90 3.40 -8.63
N GLY A 79 0.71 2.24 -8.00
CA GLY A 79 0.00 1.13 -8.61
C GLY A 79 0.43 -0.21 -8.02
N GLY A 80 -0.05 -1.29 -8.60
CA GLY A 80 0.31 -2.63 -8.17
C GLY A 80 -0.31 -3.72 -9.03
N ARG A 81 0.08 -4.94 -8.75
CA ARG A 81 -0.44 -6.15 -9.36
C ARG A 81 -0.71 -7.18 -8.28
N VAL A 82 -1.87 -7.81 -8.31
CA VAL A 82 -2.22 -8.89 -7.40
C VAL A 82 -2.67 -10.11 -8.21
N ARG A 83 -2.06 -11.25 -7.92
CA ARG A 83 -2.43 -12.53 -8.48
C ARG A 83 -2.83 -13.48 -7.36
N THR A 84 -4.05 -14.00 -7.43
CA THR A 84 -4.52 -15.08 -6.57
C THR A 84 -4.07 -16.42 -7.14
N CYS A 85 -3.28 -17.15 -6.36
CA CYS A 85 -2.76 -18.48 -6.73
C CYS A 85 -3.51 -19.60 -6.02
N GLY A 86 -4.33 -19.27 -5.02
CA GLY A 86 -5.12 -20.20 -4.22
C GLY A 86 -6.07 -19.48 -3.29
N ALA A 87 -6.91 -20.26 -2.59
CA ALA A 87 -7.84 -19.72 -1.60
C ALA A 87 -7.11 -19.29 -0.33
N LEU A 88 -7.33 -18.07 0.10
CA LEU A 88 -6.92 -17.58 1.42
C LEU A 88 -8.09 -17.75 2.39
N ARG A 89 -7.91 -18.49 3.49
CA ARG A 89 -8.97 -18.91 4.39
C ARG A 89 -8.75 -18.43 5.81
N CYS A 90 -9.85 -18.14 6.51
CA CYS A 90 -9.85 -17.91 7.94
C CYS A 90 -9.68 -19.23 8.73
N GLY A 91 -9.34 -19.13 10.03
CA GLY A 91 -9.06 -20.27 10.89
C GLY A 91 -7.65 -20.85 10.73
N GLU A 92 -6.89 -20.42 9.74
CA GLU A 92 -5.56 -20.93 9.43
C GLU A 92 -4.49 -19.86 9.56
N GLN A 93 -3.28 -20.31 9.86
CA GLN A 93 -2.11 -19.44 9.86
C GLN A 93 -1.73 -19.05 8.43
N ALA A 94 -1.46 -17.78 8.22
CA ALA A 94 -0.90 -17.25 6.99
C ALA A 94 0.44 -16.56 7.26
N VAL A 95 1.35 -16.66 6.31
CA VAL A 95 2.68 -16.03 6.36
C VAL A 95 2.83 -15.09 5.19
N LYS A 96 3.09 -13.80 5.46
CA LYS A 96 3.43 -12.79 4.46
C LYS A 96 4.93 -12.60 4.42
N ARG A 97 5.54 -12.83 3.26
CA ARG A 97 6.94 -12.52 2.95
C ARG A 97 7.02 -11.30 2.08
N SER A 98 7.73 -10.29 2.53
CA SER A 98 7.85 -9.01 1.86
C SER A 98 9.31 -8.68 1.57
N ARG A 99 9.59 -8.20 0.35
CA ARG A 99 10.94 -7.76 -0.04
C ARG A 99 10.89 -6.66 -1.08
N VAL A 100 11.91 -5.81 -1.09
CA VAL A 100 12.11 -4.85 -2.17
C VAL A 100 12.64 -5.60 -3.40
N LEU A 101 11.94 -5.50 -4.52
CA LEU A 101 12.32 -6.13 -5.80
C LEU A 101 13.19 -5.21 -6.64
N SER A 102 12.92 -3.91 -6.63
CA SER A 102 13.74 -2.93 -7.35
C SER A 102 13.62 -1.53 -6.74
N VAL A 103 14.69 -0.75 -6.88
CA VAL A 103 14.73 0.68 -6.59
C VAL A 103 15.31 1.38 -7.82
N ARG A 104 14.62 2.41 -8.33
CA ARG A 104 15.05 3.17 -9.49
C ARG A 104 14.79 4.66 -9.29
N GLU A 105 15.77 5.48 -9.62
CA GLU A 105 15.62 6.93 -9.62
C GLU A 105 15.40 7.45 -11.03
N LYS A 106 14.55 8.46 -11.15
CA LYS A 106 14.29 9.19 -12.39
C LYS A 106 14.22 10.68 -12.10
N GLN A 107 14.83 11.47 -12.98
CA GLN A 107 14.66 12.93 -12.94
C GLN A 107 13.33 13.30 -13.60
N GLY A 108 12.45 13.94 -12.82
CA GLY A 108 11.19 14.50 -13.28
C GLY A 108 11.28 16.02 -13.36
N ARG A 109 10.23 16.66 -13.86
CA ARG A 109 10.15 18.14 -13.94
C ARG A 109 10.22 18.83 -12.57
N SER A 110 9.76 18.15 -11.52
CA SER A 110 9.73 18.67 -10.14
C SER A 110 10.77 18.02 -9.23
N GLY A 111 11.88 17.54 -9.78
CA GLY A 111 12.97 16.92 -9.02
C GLY A 111 13.04 15.40 -9.16
N THR A 112 13.86 14.78 -8.32
CA THR A 112 14.10 13.33 -8.34
C THR A 112 12.89 12.55 -7.82
N LEU A 113 12.50 11.54 -8.58
CA LEU A 113 11.50 10.54 -8.20
C LEU A 113 12.20 9.21 -7.93
N THR A 114 11.95 8.61 -6.78
CA THR A 114 12.45 7.27 -6.45
C THR A 114 11.31 6.27 -6.54
N PHE A 115 11.39 5.36 -7.50
CA PHE A 115 10.44 4.26 -7.70
C PHE A 115 10.92 3.03 -6.97
N ILE A 116 10.06 2.45 -6.14
CA ILE A 116 10.35 1.22 -5.40
C ILE A 116 9.26 0.21 -5.73
N VAL A 117 9.66 -0.98 -6.14
CA VAL A 117 8.75 -2.12 -6.31
C VAL A 117 8.95 -3.05 -5.13
N VAL A 118 7.86 -3.33 -4.42
CA VAL A 118 7.83 -4.28 -3.30
C VAL A 118 7.03 -5.49 -3.71
N GLY A 119 7.60 -6.67 -3.49
CA GLY A 119 6.89 -7.94 -3.66
C GLY A 119 6.41 -8.46 -2.32
N HIS A 120 5.18 -8.96 -2.30
CA HIS A 120 4.58 -9.67 -1.16
C HIS A 120 4.09 -11.03 -1.63
N GLN A 121 4.45 -12.07 -0.88
CA GLN A 121 3.91 -13.40 -1.07
C GLN A 121 3.18 -13.82 0.20
N ILE A 122 1.90 -14.15 0.08
CA ILE A 122 1.13 -14.69 1.19
C ILE A 122 1.00 -16.19 0.98
N MET A 123 1.35 -16.93 2.02
CA MET A 123 1.37 -18.38 2.03
C MET A 123 0.41 -18.92 3.07
N GLN A 124 -0.28 -20.00 2.72
CA GLN A 124 -0.99 -20.89 3.66
C GLN A 124 -0.64 -22.33 3.31
N ARG A 125 -0.46 -23.20 4.30
CA ARG A 125 -0.11 -24.62 4.11
C ARG A 125 1.09 -24.79 3.16
N ASP A 126 2.13 -23.98 3.34
CA ASP A 126 3.37 -23.97 2.54
C ASP A 126 3.16 -23.70 1.03
N ARG A 127 2.02 -23.15 0.65
CA ARG A 127 1.71 -22.76 -0.73
C ARG A 127 1.48 -21.27 -0.84
N ILE A 128 2.00 -20.67 -1.90
CA ILE A 128 1.69 -19.26 -2.23
C ILE A 128 0.23 -19.20 -2.67
N VAL A 129 -0.59 -18.44 -1.95
CA VAL A 129 -2.01 -18.21 -2.26
C VAL A 129 -2.25 -16.82 -2.84
N VAL A 130 -1.40 -15.85 -2.50
CA VAL A 130 -1.41 -14.49 -3.10
C VAL A 130 0.02 -14.10 -3.44
N ASP A 131 0.22 -13.58 -4.65
CA ASP A 131 1.46 -12.98 -5.13
C ASP A 131 1.15 -11.54 -5.57
N GLU A 132 1.73 -10.57 -4.87
CA GLU A 132 1.43 -9.15 -5.04
C GLU A 132 2.70 -8.35 -5.27
N GLN A 133 2.59 -7.33 -6.11
CA GLN A 133 3.59 -6.28 -6.28
C GLN A 133 2.95 -4.92 -6.05
N GLN A 134 3.64 -4.07 -5.30
CA GLN A 134 3.26 -2.68 -5.06
C GLN A 134 4.32 -1.75 -5.61
N ASP A 135 3.87 -0.78 -6.40
CA ASP A 135 4.73 0.26 -6.98
C ASP A 135 4.58 1.52 -6.12
N ILE A 136 5.64 1.88 -5.41
CA ILE A 136 5.72 3.03 -4.52
C ILE A 136 6.62 4.09 -5.15
N VAL A 137 6.22 5.37 -5.04
CA VAL A 137 7.02 6.50 -5.50
C VAL A 137 7.28 7.46 -4.35
N TYR A 138 8.53 7.80 -4.13
CA TYR A 138 8.93 8.91 -3.28
C TYR A 138 9.19 10.14 -4.15
N ARG A 139 8.56 11.24 -3.79
CA ARG A 139 8.70 12.54 -4.44
C ARG A 139 9.11 13.59 -3.41
N GLN A 140 10.01 14.50 -3.77
CA GLN A 140 10.32 15.64 -2.94
C GLN A 140 9.08 16.53 -2.76
N GLU A 141 8.78 16.92 -1.53
CA GLU A 141 7.73 17.91 -1.29
C GLU A 141 8.16 19.24 -1.93
N THR A 142 7.38 19.72 -2.86
CA THR A 142 7.50 21.11 -3.32
C THR A 142 6.99 22.03 -2.22
N SER A 143 7.81 22.96 -1.78
CA SER A 143 7.37 24.03 -0.86
C SER A 143 6.11 24.71 -1.42
N PRO A 144 5.17 25.17 -0.58
CA PRO A 144 4.00 25.93 -1.06
C PRO A 144 4.38 27.15 -1.90
N GLN A 145 5.61 27.66 -1.74
CA GLN A 145 6.17 28.78 -2.51
C GLN A 145 6.53 28.41 -3.97
N ASP A 146 6.67 27.12 -4.29
CA ASP A 146 7.01 26.63 -5.63
C ASP A 146 5.77 26.26 -6.47
N GLN A 147 4.56 26.41 -5.93
CA GLN A 147 3.35 26.22 -6.71
C GLN A 147 3.15 27.41 -7.65
N PRO A 148 3.11 27.22 -8.98
CA PRO A 148 2.76 28.28 -9.89
C PRO A 148 1.37 28.81 -9.52
N LEU A 149 1.24 30.10 -9.32
CA LEU A 149 -0.01 30.78 -9.08
C LEU A 149 -1.05 30.33 -10.11
N PRO A 150 -2.29 30.04 -9.69
CA PRO A 150 -3.35 29.70 -10.63
C PRO A 150 -3.45 30.83 -11.67
N ARG A 151 -3.32 30.48 -12.95
CA ARG A 151 -3.50 31.45 -14.02
C ARG A 151 -4.90 32.03 -13.89
N SER A 152 -4.98 33.31 -13.53
CA SER A 152 -6.24 34.04 -13.52
C SER A 152 -6.84 34.01 -14.93
N SER A 153 -7.92 33.25 -15.11
CA SER A 153 -8.72 33.31 -16.32
C SER A 153 -9.42 34.69 -16.36
N HIS A 154 -8.85 35.63 -17.09
CA HIS A 154 -9.54 36.87 -17.43
C HIS A 154 -10.75 36.48 -18.27
N ALA A 155 -11.92 36.45 -17.62
CA ALA A 155 -13.19 36.42 -18.31
C ALA A 155 -13.28 37.69 -19.15
N ARG A 156 -13.20 37.55 -20.46
CA ARG A 156 -13.54 38.63 -21.38
C ARG A 156 -15.05 38.89 -21.23
N SER A 157 -15.38 39.99 -20.59
CA SER A 157 -16.72 40.58 -20.65
C SER A 157 -17.03 40.89 -22.10
N LYS A 158 -17.99 40.19 -22.70
CA LYS A 158 -18.61 40.59 -23.95
C LYS A 158 -19.68 41.61 -23.60
N SER A 159 -19.42 42.88 -23.91
CA SER A 159 -20.44 43.92 -23.99
C SER A 159 -21.39 43.56 -25.13
N VAL A 160 -22.66 43.40 -24.81
CA VAL A 160 -23.76 43.39 -25.82
C VAL A 160 -24.28 44.80 -25.89
N VAL A 161 -24.22 45.37 -27.07
CA VAL A 161 -24.95 46.58 -27.49
C VAL A 161 -26.26 46.11 -28.09
#